data_34b5df3608246874be90ec3db7688ccd
#
_entry.id   34b5df3608246874be90ec3db7688ccd
#
_cell.length_a   1.000
_cell.length_b   1.000
_cell.length_c   1.000
_cell.angle_alpha   90.00
_cell.angle_beta   90.00
_cell.angle_gamma   90.00
#
_symmetry.space_group_name_H-M   'P 1'
#
loop_
_entity.id
_entity.type
_entity.pdbx_description
1 polymer ?
#
loop_
_entity_poly.entity_id
_entity_poly.type
_entity_poly.pdbx_seq_one_letter_code
_entity_poly.pdbx_strand_id
1 'polypeptide(L)'
;MDLWTPAMSDTAADRLELAAGQLAGTLQTQAQSARRRRLVWLAAAGILLLAILGRRWLERTPPAPPAPSPTQSVVFVDTEGWYGRSSQEVAVASPVKLGLDDLPAGLPLRLGPWEGRDRPPDPEVTRWFDSPEVVIQRTYTRADGERVWLSAFGSRGPKSFHLFEHVPDLCYPLGGWQIDQFGLARLPLGSRPLPVNHGIASGPEGELVFLYLYVWDSPARDPERGTLSLRIAAPVTRTAEATFAMLAQDFIPQLFSRTLSWNRF
;
A
#
# COMPACT_ATOMS: atom_id res chain seq x y z
N MET A 1 -45.30 -15.88 -91.14
CA MET A 1 -44.43 -14.87 -90.51
C MET A 1 -44.49 -15.17 -89.02
N ASP A 2 -43.64 -16.09 -88.59
CA ASP A 2 -43.59 -16.53 -87.19
C ASP A 2 -42.48 -15.82 -86.47
N LEU A 3 -42.84 -15.03 -85.49
CA LEU A 3 -41.89 -14.29 -84.64
C LEU A 3 -41.40 -15.22 -83.56
N TRP A 4 -40.13 -15.48 -83.57
CA TRP A 4 -39.32 -16.24 -82.67
C TRP A 4 -39.23 -15.46 -81.35
N THR A 5 -39.73 -16.01 -80.25
CA THR A 5 -39.53 -15.54 -78.89
C THR A 5 -38.44 -16.41 -78.20
N PRO A 6 -37.33 -15.82 -77.81
CA PRO A 6 -36.31 -16.61 -77.12
C PRO A 6 -36.74 -16.89 -75.68
N ALA A 7 -36.77 -18.14 -75.31
CA ALA A 7 -36.85 -18.59 -73.91
C ALA A 7 -35.56 -18.22 -73.23
N MET A 8 -35.57 -17.06 -72.61
CA MET A 8 -34.54 -16.65 -71.66
C MET A 8 -35.20 -16.65 -70.25
N SER A 9 -34.89 -17.62 -69.41
CA SER A 9 -34.89 -17.27 -68.00
C SER A 9 -34.53 -18.36 -66.99
N ASP A 10 -34.53 -19.64 -67.32
CA ASP A 10 -34.31 -20.65 -66.24
C ASP A 10 -32.87 -20.72 -65.71
N THR A 11 -31.87 -20.41 -66.53
CA THR A 11 -30.45 -20.49 -66.13
C THR A 11 -29.97 -19.32 -65.27
N ALA A 12 -30.62 -18.18 -65.28
CA ALA A 12 -30.23 -17.03 -64.45
C ALA A 12 -30.83 -17.11 -63.05
N ALA A 13 -32.05 -17.61 -62.93
CA ALA A 13 -32.72 -17.87 -61.64
C ALA A 13 -31.99 -18.94 -60.84
N ASP A 14 -31.64 -20.06 -61.51
CA ASP A 14 -30.89 -21.16 -60.83
C ASP A 14 -29.53 -20.71 -60.34
N ARG A 15 -28.82 -19.85 -61.06
CA ARG A 15 -27.53 -19.30 -60.62
C ARG A 15 -27.68 -18.35 -59.44
N LEU A 16 -28.73 -17.57 -59.35
CA LEU A 16 -29.03 -16.70 -58.24
C LEU A 16 -29.40 -17.48 -56.95
N GLU A 17 -30.19 -18.53 -57.06
CA GLU A 17 -30.50 -19.40 -55.95
C GLU A 17 -29.29 -20.15 -55.42
N LEU A 18 -28.42 -20.65 -56.32
CA LEU A 18 -27.19 -21.31 -55.94
C LEU A 18 -26.22 -20.34 -55.22
N ALA A 19 -26.08 -19.11 -55.72
CA ALA A 19 -25.26 -18.07 -55.11
C ALA A 19 -25.81 -17.62 -53.72
N ALA A 20 -27.13 -17.50 -53.58
CA ALA A 20 -27.79 -17.17 -52.34
C ALA A 20 -27.61 -18.29 -51.29
N GLY A 21 -27.70 -19.56 -51.71
CA GLY A 21 -27.45 -20.70 -50.83
C GLY A 21 -26.00 -20.79 -50.33
N GLN A 22 -25.03 -20.49 -51.22
CA GLN A 22 -23.62 -20.44 -50.84
C GLN A 22 -23.29 -19.27 -49.87
N LEU A 23 -23.88 -18.10 -50.11
CA LEU A 23 -23.75 -16.95 -49.21
C LEU A 23 -24.38 -17.23 -47.82
N ALA A 24 -25.54 -17.82 -47.78
CA ALA A 24 -26.19 -18.19 -46.53
C ALA A 24 -25.37 -19.22 -45.73
N GLY A 25 -24.80 -20.22 -46.39
CA GLY A 25 -23.92 -21.22 -45.77
C GLY A 25 -22.61 -20.62 -45.20
N THR A 26 -22.01 -19.68 -45.94
CA THR A 26 -20.78 -18.98 -45.44
C THR A 26 -21.08 -18.07 -44.27
N LEU A 27 -22.18 -17.34 -44.28
CA LEU A 27 -22.58 -16.50 -43.13
C LEU A 27 -22.91 -17.33 -41.88
N GLN A 28 -23.52 -18.49 -42.08
CA GLN A 28 -23.89 -19.40 -40.96
C GLN A 28 -22.65 -20.04 -40.33
N THR A 29 -21.65 -20.44 -41.13
CA THR A 29 -20.37 -20.95 -40.64
C THR A 29 -19.52 -19.87 -39.99
N GLN A 30 -19.52 -18.64 -40.50
CA GLN A 30 -18.87 -17.51 -39.83
C GLN A 30 -19.51 -17.15 -38.48
N ALA A 31 -20.84 -17.14 -38.42
CA ALA A 31 -21.56 -16.88 -37.17
C ALA A 31 -21.30 -17.96 -36.11
N GLN A 32 -21.22 -19.23 -36.50
CA GLN A 32 -20.90 -20.34 -35.59
C GLN A 32 -19.45 -20.26 -35.10
N SER A 33 -18.50 -19.91 -35.98
CA SER A 33 -17.09 -19.76 -35.58
C SER A 33 -16.88 -18.56 -34.65
N ALA A 34 -17.59 -17.45 -34.88
CA ALA A 34 -17.57 -16.28 -34.01
C ALA A 34 -18.17 -16.60 -32.61
N ARG A 35 -19.25 -17.39 -32.58
CA ARG A 35 -19.85 -17.85 -31.30
C ARG A 35 -18.92 -18.76 -30.51
N ARG A 36 -18.25 -19.71 -31.17
CA ARG A 36 -17.23 -20.59 -30.55
C ARG A 36 -16.06 -19.78 -30.01
N ARG A 37 -15.53 -18.82 -30.79
CA ARG A 37 -14.45 -17.93 -30.31
C ARG A 37 -14.86 -17.14 -29.08
N ARG A 38 -16.06 -16.56 -29.05
CA ARG A 38 -16.56 -15.83 -27.85
C ARG A 38 -16.67 -16.73 -26.62
N LEU A 39 -17.14 -17.95 -26.75
CA LEU A 39 -17.21 -18.90 -25.65
C LEU A 39 -15.83 -19.29 -25.12
N VAL A 40 -14.85 -19.49 -25.99
CA VAL A 40 -13.46 -19.77 -25.59
C VAL A 40 -12.86 -18.60 -24.81
N TRP A 41 -13.07 -17.37 -25.31
CA TRP A 41 -12.58 -16.17 -24.60
C TRP A 41 -13.25 -15.95 -23.25
N LEU A 42 -14.54 -16.20 -23.14
CA LEU A 42 -15.26 -16.12 -21.88
C LEU A 42 -14.79 -17.18 -20.87
N ALA A 43 -14.55 -18.40 -21.33
CA ALA A 43 -14.00 -19.47 -20.49
C ALA A 43 -12.57 -19.13 -20.02
N ALA A 44 -11.71 -18.63 -20.92
CA ALA A 44 -10.36 -18.20 -20.57
C ALA A 44 -10.36 -17.03 -19.57
N ALA A 45 -11.24 -16.05 -19.75
CA ALA A 45 -11.42 -14.95 -18.82
C ALA A 45 -11.92 -15.42 -17.43
N GLY A 46 -12.83 -16.37 -17.40
CA GLY A 46 -13.33 -16.99 -16.17
C GLY A 46 -12.24 -17.73 -15.40
N ILE A 47 -11.41 -18.52 -16.09
CA ILE A 47 -10.26 -19.22 -15.49
C ILE A 47 -9.25 -18.22 -14.93
N LEU A 48 -8.94 -17.16 -15.67
CA LEU A 48 -8.00 -16.12 -15.23
C LEU A 48 -8.53 -15.42 -13.98
N LEU A 49 -9.83 -15.09 -13.96
CA LEU A 49 -10.48 -14.47 -12.80
C LEU A 49 -10.42 -15.37 -11.57
N LEU A 50 -10.71 -16.66 -11.73
CA LEU A 50 -10.62 -17.65 -10.67
C LEU A 50 -9.17 -17.83 -10.17
N ALA A 51 -8.18 -17.80 -11.06
CA ALA A 51 -6.78 -17.86 -10.69
C ALA A 51 -6.35 -16.61 -9.89
N ILE A 52 -6.78 -15.42 -10.30
CA ILE A 52 -6.50 -14.17 -9.59
C ILE A 52 -7.19 -14.16 -8.21
N LEU A 53 -8.44 -14.58 -8.15
CA LEU A 53 -9.18 -14.67 -6.88
C LEU A 53 -8.60 -15.73 -5.95
N GLY A 54 -8.22 -16.89 -6.48
CA GLY A 54 -7.57 -17.96 -5.72
C GLY A 54 -6.21 -17.53 -5.19
N ARG A 55 -5.41 -16.86 -6.01
CA ARG A 55 -4.13 -16.30 -5.58
C ARG A 55 -4.30 -15.24 -4.48
N ARG A 56 -5.25 -14.31 -4.63
CA ARG A 56 -5.57 -13.32 -3.59
C ARG A 56 -6.07 -13.96 -2.30
N TRP A 57 -6.81 -15.09 -2.41
CA TRP A 57 -7.27 -15.81 -1.23
C TRP A 57 -6.13 -16.53 -0.50
N LEU A 58 -5.20 -17.16 -1.23
CA LEU A 58 -3.99 -17.78 -0.69
C LEU A 58 -3.03 -16.76 -0.07
N GLU A 59 -2.91 -15.57 -0.67
CA GLU A 59 -2.08 -14.48 -0.15
C GLU A 59 -2.68 -13.81 1.10
N ARG A 60 -3.99 -13.98 1.36
CA ARG A 60 -4.71 -13.39 2.50
C ARG A 60 -4.67 -14.19 3.80
N THR A 61 -4.06 -15.36 3.80
CA THR A 61 -3.93 -16.16 5.03
C THR A 61 -2.49 -16.07 5.54
N PRO A 62 -2.13 -14.99 6.29
CA PRO A 62 -0.85 -14.97 6.97
C PRO A 62 -0.81 -16.08 8.02
N PRO A 63 0.37 -16.66 8.32
CA PRO A 63 0.52 -17.60 9.40
C PRO A 63 0.01 -16.96 10.70
N ALA A 64 -0.76 -17.72 11.47
CA ALA A 64 -1.24 -17.25 12.77
C ALA A 64 -0.05 -16.79 13.63
N PRO A 65 -0.12 -15.60 14.23
CA PRO A 65 0.95 -15.13 15.10
C PRO A 65 1.10 -16.08 16.29
N PRO A 66 2.33 -16.29 16.80
CA PRO A 66 2.56 -17.06 18.03
C PRO A 66 1.76 -16.44 19.18
N ALA A 67 1.21 -17.28 20.05
CA ALA A 67 0.45 -16.83 21.21
C ALA A 67 1.31 -15.92 22.11
N PRO A 68 0.85 -14.71 22.46
CA PRO A 68 1.61 -13.77 23.28
C PRO A 68 1.82 -14.31 24.70
N SER A 69 2.97 -14.01 25.27
CA SER A 69 3.18 -14.16 26.72
C SER A 69 2.24 -13.22 27.50
N PRO A 70 1.74 -13.57 28.68
CA PRO A 70 0.67 -12.85 29.39
C PRO A 70 0.96 -11.39 29.73
N THR A 71 2.17 -10.91 29.51
CA THR A 71 2.61 -9.52 29.79
C THR A 71 2.99 -8.73 28.54
N GLN A 72 2.84 -9.29 27.34
CA GLN A 72 3.24 -8.62 26.10
C GLN A 72 2.02 -8.27 25.24
N SER A 73 1.96 -7.03 24.78
CA SER A 73 1.03 -6.59 23.75
C SER A 73 1.53 -7.05 22.37
N VAL A 74 0.63 -7.50 21.52
CA VAL A 74 0.95 -7.76 20.11
C VAL A 74 0.36 -6.63 19.27
N VAL A 75 1.17 -6.04 18.43
CA VAL A 75 0.75 -5.04 17.44
C VAL A 75 0.97 -5.59 16.04
N PHE A 76 0.19 -5.08 15.11
CA PHE A 76 0.25 -5.46 13.70
C PHE A 76 0.78 -4.27 12.91
N VAL A 77 1.90 -4.46 12.23
CA VAL A 77 2.56 -3.44 11.43
C VAL A 77 2.34 -3.75 9.97
N ASP A 78 1.91 -2.76 9.21
CA ASP A 78 1.66 -2.88 7.78
C ASP A 78 2.03 -1.60 7.04
N THR A 79 2.29 -1.72 5.75
CA THR A 79 2.50 -0.61 4.84
C THR A 79 1.20 -0.14 4.18
N GLU A 80 0.14 -0.95 4.26
CA GLU A 80 -1.19 -0.62 3.76
C GLU A 80 -2.01 0.07 4.84
N GLY A 81 -2.53 1.25 4.52
CA GLY A 81 -3.25 2.09 5.48
C GLY A 81 -4.72 1.76 5.62
N TRP A 82 -5.34 1.21 4.59
CA TRP A 82 -6.76 0.89 4.63
C TRP A 82 -7.05 -0.25 5.60
N TYR A 83 -8.29 -0.40 6.02
CA TYR A 83 -8.72 -1.47 6.93
C TYR A 83 -8.49 -2.90 6.38
N GLY A 84 -7.98 -3.00 5.15
CA GLY A 84 -7.55 -4.26 4.54
C GLY A 84 -6.13 -4.63 4.95
N ARG A 85 -5.88 -5.91 5.20
CA ARG A 85 -4.54 -6.44 5.49
C ARG A 85 -3.79 -6.64 4.18
N SER A 86 -2.53 -6.22 4.14
CA SER A 86 -1.66 -6.55 3.01
C SER A 86 -0.87 -7.85 3.26
N SER A 87 -0.21 -8.34 2.21
CA SER A 87 0.74 -9.46 2.34
C SER A 87 2.03 -9.06 3.06
N GLN A 88 2.20 -7.78 3.38
CA GLN A 88 3.36 -7.25 4.10
C GLN A 88 3.13 -7.17 5.62
N GLU A 89 1.89 -7.40 6.09
CA GLU A 89 1.60 -7.30 7.52
C GLU A 89 2.48 -8.24 8.35
N VAL A 90 3.04 -7.71 9.42
CA VAL A 90 3.85 -8.44 10.41
C VAL A 90 3.29 -8.21 11.79
N ALA A 91 3.03 -9.30 12.53
CA ALA A 91 2.70 -9.23 13.95
C ALA A 91 3.97 -9.10 14.79
N VAL A 92 4.00 -8.17 15.72
CA VAL A 92 5.17 -7.85 16.55
C VAL A 92 4.78 -7.75 18.02
N ALA A 93 5.58 -8.34 18.90
CA ALA A 93 5.43 -8.10 20.33
C ALA A 93 5.95 -6.70 20.69
N SER A 94 5.16 -5.98 21.47
CA SER A 94 5.56 -4.70 22.03
C SER A 94 5.77 -4.82 23.52
N PRO A 95 6.90 -4.33 24.09
CA PRO A 95 7.12 -4.25 25.53
C PRO A 95 6.26 -3.17 26.19
N VAL A 96 5.71 -2.26 25.38
CA VAL A 96 4.82 -1.19 25.84
C VAL A 96 3.47 -1.33 25.15
N LYS A 97 2.42 -0.87 25.79
CA LYS A 97 1.15 -0.67 25.09
C LYS A 97 1.34 0.48 24.12
N LEU A 98 1.29 0.17 22.83
CA LEU A 98 1.21 1.19 21.78
C LEU A 98 -0.25 1.61 21.56
N GLY A 99 -1.04 1.58 22.63
CA GLY A 99 -2.34 2.22 22.66
C GLY A 99 -2.18 3.73 22.50
N LEU A 100 -3.17 4.38 21.89
CA LEU A 100 -3.10 5.81 21.64
C LEU A 100 -2.90 6.61 22.93
N ASP A 101 -3.39 6.11 24.06
CA ASP A 101 -3.29 6.79 25.37
C ASP A 101 -1.87 6.75 25.97
N ASP A 102 -1.12 5.70 25.66
CA ASP A 102 0.21 5.45 26.26
C ASP A 102 1.36 5.84 25.33
N LEU A 103 1.08 6.12 24.05
CA LEU A 103 2.10 6.31 23.02
C LEU A 103 3.07 7.47 23.31
N PRO A 104 2.62 8.66 23.80
CA PRO A 104 3.55 9.74 24.13
C PRO A 104 4.62 9.33 25.12
N ALA A 105 4.28 8.54 26.14
CA ALA A 105 5.22 8.02 27.11
C ALA A 105 6.09 6.88 26.56
N GLY A 106 5.56 6.12 25.60
CA GLY A 106 6.27 5.01 24.95
C GLY A 106 7.32 5.42 23.93
N LEU A 107 7.30 6.68 23.44
CA LEU A 107 8.28 7.21 22.50
C LEU A 107 9.32 8.09 23.23
N PRO A 108 10.50 7.54 23.60
CA PRO A 108 11.47 8.28 24.41
C PRO A 108 12.14 9.42 23.65
N LEU A 109 12.45 10.51 24.36
CA LEU A 109 13.22 11.64 23.83
C LEU A 109 14.69 11.30 23.59
N ARG A 110 15.23 10.27 24.22
CA ARG A 110 16.60 9.83 24.03
C ARG A 110 16.64 8.40 23.46
N LEU A 111 17.21 8.29 22.26
CA LEU A 111 17.34 7.06 21.49
C LEU A 111 18.83 6.81 21.19
N GLY A 112 19.55 6.14 22.08
CA GLY A 112 21.00 5.98 21.94
C GLY A 112 21.71 7.33 21.80
N PRO A 113 22.40 7.62 20.69
CA PRO A 113 23.09 8.88 20.44
C PRO A 113 22.17 10.04 20.00
N TRP A 114 20.87 9.77 19.84
CA TRP A 114 19.90 10.74 19.36
C TRP A 114 19.19 11.45 20.50
N GLU A 115 19.11 12.77 20.42
CA GLU A 115 18.37 13.62 21.35
C GLU A 115 17.15 14.21 20.67
N GLY A 116 15.96 13.89 21.19
CA GLY A 116 14.69 14.32 20.67
C GLY A 116 14.18 15.61 21.33
N ARG A 117 13.52 16.44 20.53
CA ARG A 117 12.77 17.61 21.01
C ARG A 117 11.39 17.58 20.39
N ASP A 118 10.36 17.69 21.21
CA ASP A 118 9.00 17.84 20.72
C ASP A 118 8.83 19.19 20.02
N ARG A 119 8.10 19.16 18.93
CA ARG A 119 7.65 20.33 18.19
C ARG A 119 6.17 20.56 18.51
N PRO A 120 5.74 21.80 18.66
CA PRO A 120 4.31 22.09 18.78
C PRO A 120 3.59 21.50 17.55
N PRO A 121 2.41 20.88 17.73
CA PRO A 121 1.62 20.42 16.60
C PRO A 121 1.23 21.62 15.72
N ASP A 122 1.40 21.44 14.41
CA ASP A 122 0.89 22.40 13.45
C ASP A 122 -0.65 22.36 13.47
N PRO A 123 -1.34 23.50 13.65
CA PRO A 123 -2.79 23.53 13.62
C PRO A 123 -3.40 23.02 12.32
N GLU A 124 -2.72 23.19 11.18
CA GLU A 124 -3.17 22.66 9.91
C GLU A 124 -3.11 21.13 9.89
N VAL A 125 -2.04 20.55 10.38
CA VAL A 125 -1.90 19.09 10.52
C VAL A 125 -3.01 18.53 11.42
N THR A 126 -3.30 19.19 12.53
CA THR A 126 -4.39 18.78 13.43
C THR A 126 -5.74 18.78 12.70
N ARG A 127 -5.98 19.78 11.86
CA ARG A 127 -7.21 19.88 11.06
C ARG A 127 -7.28 18.82 9.96
N TRP A 128 -6.18 18.55 9.26
CA TRP A 128 -6.14 17.53 8.19
C TRP A 128 -6.46 16.13 8.69
N PHE A 129 -6.06 15.80 9.92
CA PHE A 129 -6.33 14.51 10.54
C PHE A 129 -7.60 14.50 11.43
N ASP A 130 -8.47 15.49 11.29
CA ASP A 130 -9.72 15.65 12.06
C ASP A 130 -9.50 15.50 13.57
N SER A 131 -8.56 16.28 14.10
CA SER A 131 -8.22 16.29 15.54
C SER A 131 -7.91 14.89 16.08
N PRO A 132 -6.82 14.28 15.65
CA PRO A 132 -6.43 12.93 16.08
C PRO A 132 -6.16 12.89 17.59
N GLU A 133 -6.38 11.76 18.21
CA GLU A 133 -6.12 11.56 19.64
C GLU A 133 -4.63 11.67 20.00
N VAL A 134 -3.77 11.31 19.06
CA VAL A 134 -2.32 11.40 19.19
C VAL A 134 -1.76 12.27 18.08
N VAL A 135 -1.01 13.28 18.49
CA VAL A 135 -0.16 14.10 17.60
C VAL A 135 1.20 14.21 18.25
N ILE A 136 2.18 13.51 17.72
CA ILE A 136 3.58 13.63 18.14
C ILE A 136 4.37 14.08 16.93
N GLN A 137 5.01 15.24 17.03
CA GLN A 137 5.96 15.75 16.07
C GLN A 137 7.26 16.02 16.80
N ARG A 138 8.32 15.32 16.42
CA ARG A 138 9.60 15.35 17.14
C ARG A 138 10.76 15.43 16.18
N THR A 139 11.74 16.25 16.52
CA THR A 139 13.01 16.30 15.83
C THR A 139 14.06 15.64 16.71
N TYR A 140 14.73 14.64 16.17
CA TYR A 140 15.92 14.03 16.78
C TYR A 140 17.16 14.58 16.10
N THR A 141 18.17 14.88 16.90
CA THR A 141 19.48 15.32 16.42
C THR A 141 20.57 14.45 17.04
N ARG A 142 21.63 14.20 16.28
CA ARG A 142 22.83 13.51 16.73
C ARG A 142 24.01 14.51 16.80
N ALA A 143 25.04 14.19 17.56
CA ALA A 143 26.17 15.11 17.80
C ALA A 143 26.93 15.52 16.53
N ASP A 144 26.89 14.70 15.47
CA ASP A 144 27.49 14.98 14.16
C ASP A 144 26.64 15.88 13.25
N GLY A 145 25.48 16.35 13.74
CA GLY A 145 24.57 17.24 13.02
C GLY A 145 23.47 16.53 12.21
N GLU A 146 23.48 15.19 12.16
CA GLU A 146 22.41 14.44 11.50
C GLU A 146 21.08 14.70 12.21
N ARG A 147 20.00 14.77 11.42
CA ARG A 147 18.67 15.11 11.90
C ARG A 147 17.63 14.15 11.36
N VAL A 148 16.67 13.77 12.21
CA VAL A 148 15.53 12.94 11.85
C VAL A 148 14.25 13.57 12.39
N TRP A 149 13.22 13.66 11.56
CA TRP A 149 11.88 14.05 11.95
C TRP A 149 11.03 12.78 12.14
N LEU A 150 10.43 12.68 13.30
CA LEU A 150 9.47 11.64 13.64
C LEU A 150 8.10 12.29 13.82
N SER A 151 7.12 11.77 13.11
CA SER A 151 5.71 12.11 13.31
C SER A 151 4.91 10.85 13.59
N ALA A 152 4.07 10.89 14.63
CA ALA A 152 3.13 9.83 14.96
C ALA A 152 1.74 10.44 15.11
N PHE A 153 0.80 9.96 14.31
CA PHE A 153 -0.59 10.38 14.33
C PHE A 153 -1.46 9.17 14.62
N GLY A 154 -2.35 9.28 15.61
CA GLY A 154 -3.22 8.19 16.01
C GLY A 154 -4.66 8.64 16.16
N SER A 155 -5.59 7.82 15.63
CA SER A 155 -7.03 8.09 15.70
C SER A 155 -7.83 6.81 15.91
N ARG A 156 -9.02 6.98 16.53
CA ARG A 156 -10.04 5.95 16.69
C ARG A 156 -11.28 6.28 15.88
N GLY A 157 -12.08 5.26 15.63
CA GLY A 157 -13.34 5.39 14.93
C GLY A 157 -13.20 5.84 13.47
N PRO A 158 -14.28 6.37 12.89
CA PRO A 158 -14.31 6.74 11.46
C PRO A 158 -13.24 7.74 11.05
N LYS A 159 -12.85 8.65 11.92
CA LYS A 159 -11.84 9.68 11.63
C LYS A 159 -10.42 9.11 11.43
N SER A 160 -10.15 7.88 11.85
CA SER A 160 -8.88 7.20 11.58
C SER A 160 -8.60 7.05 10.08
N PHE A 161 -9.63 7.14 9.25
CA PHE A 161 -9.52 7.16 7.79
C PHE A 161 -8.61 8.29 7.27
N HIS A 162 -8.62 9.46 7.91
CA HIS A 162 -7.77 10.59 7.51
C HIS A 162 -6.28 10.32 7.63
N LEU A 163 -5.88 9.32 8.45
CA LEU A 163 -4.48 8.90 8.52
C LEU A 163 -3.99 8.28 7.20
N PHE A 164 -4.90 7.76 6.38
CA PHE A 164 -4.60 7.09 5.13
C PHE A 164 -4.69 8.01 3.91
N GLU A 165 -5.44 9.11 4.03
CA GLU A 165 -5.57 10.10 2.97
C GLU A 165 -4.38 11.07 2.94
N HIS A 166 -3.80 11.35 4.10
CA HIS A 166 -2.70 12.30 4.24
C HIS A 166 -1.36 11.59 4.41
N VAL A 167 -0.91 10.90 3.36
CA VAL A 167 0.38 10.19 3.33
C VAL A 167 1.47 11.01 2.64
N PRO A 168 2.75 10.79 2.96
CA PRO A 168 3.84 11.60 2.42
C PRO A 168 3.89 11.68 0.89
N ASP A 169 3.69 10.55 0.21
CA ASP A 169 3.72 10.45 -1.25
C ASP A 169 2.55 11.19 -1.94
N LEU A 170 1.45 11.46 -1.24
CA LEU A 170 0.36 12.31 -1.71
C LEU A 170 0.50 13.76 -1.24
N CYS A 171 0.93 13.99 0.01
CA CYS A 171 0.97 15.33 0.59
C CYS A 171 2.19 16.14 0.16
N TYR A 172 3.35 15.52 -0.05
CA TYR A 172 4.56 16.24 -0.46
C TYR A 172 4.39 16.95 -1.80
N PRO A 173 3.83 16.32 -2.86
CA PRO A 173 3.55 17.02 -4.12
C PRO A 173 2.63 18.24 -3.95
N LEU A 174 1.63 18.18 -3.07
CA LEU A 174 0.75 19.30 -2.77
C LEU A 174 1.50 20.45 -2.06
N GLY A 175 2.57 20.13 -1.34
CA GLY A 175 3.49 21.09 -0.71
C GLY A 175 4.62 21.57 -1.61
N GLY A 176 4.60 21.28 -2.91
CA GLY A 176 5.62 21.72 -3.87
C GLY A 176 6.87 20.85 -3.90
N TRP A 177 6.83 19.65 -3.35
CA TRP A 177 7.89 18.67 -3.45
C TRP A 177 7.66 17.73 -4.65
N GLN A 178 8.72 17.28 -5.27
CA GLN A 178 8.69 16.23 -6.29
C GLN A 178 9.05 14.90 -5.65
N ILE A 179 8.26 13.85 -5.91
CA ILE A 179 8.61 12.48 -5.52
C ILE A 179 9.50 11.90 -6.62
N ASP A 180 10.76 11.69 -6.32
CA ASP A 180 11.75 11.16 -7.27
C ASP A 180 11.76 9.63 -7.27
N GLN A 181 11.49 9.04 -6.10
CA GLN A 181 11.38 7.59 -5.92
C GLN A 181 10.33 7.27 -4.87
N PHE A 182 9.55 6.20 -5.11
CA PHE A 182 8.60 5.67 -4.13
C PHE A 182 8.41 4.17 -4.31
N GLY A 183 8.32 3.44 -3.18
CA GLY A 183 8.08 2.01 -3.18
C GLY A 183 8.16 1.39 -1.79
N LEU A 184 8.20 0.07 -1.75
CA LEU A 184 8.36 -0.71 -0.53
C LEU A 184 9.84 -0.99 -0.27
N ALA A 185 10.26 -0.77 0.97
CA ALA A 185 11.54 -1.23 1.49
C ALA A 185 11.34 -2.23 2.62
N ARG A 186 12.36 -3.05 2.86
CA ARG A 186 12.40 -4.01 3.97
C ARG A 186 13.64 -3.75 4.79
N LEU A 187 13.45 -3.20 5.97
CA LEU A 187 14.55 -2.86 6.87
C LEU A 187 14.98 -4.10 7.65
N PRO A 188 16.28 -4.40 7.74
CA PRO A 188 16.79 -5.53 8.50
C PRO A 188 16.66 -5.25 10.00
N LEU A 189 15.60 -5.75 10.64
CA LEU A 189 15.36 -5.63 12.07
C LEU A 189 15.17 -7.02 12.68
N GLY A 190 16.12 -7.45 13.49
CA GLY A 190 16.03 -8.73 14.17
C GLY A 190 15.87 -9.93 13.24
N SER A 191 15.01 -10.88 13.59
CA SER A 191 14.76 -12.10 12.83
C SER A 191 13.82 -11.91 11.64
N ARG A 192 13.08 -10.80 11.59
CA ARG A 192 12.16 -10.47 10.51
C ARG A 192 12.39 -9.06 10.00
N PRO A 193 12.38 -8.83 8.68
CA PRO A 193 12.48 -7.49 8.15
C PRO A 193 11.22 -6.69 8.45
N LEU A 194 11.40 -5.40 8.77
CA LEU A 194 10.32 -4.44 8.92
C LEU A 194 9.91 -3.93 7.54
N PRO A 195 8.69 -4.15 7.07
CA PRO A 195 8.21 -3.53 5.85
C PRO A 195 7.87 -2.06 6.11
N VAL A 196 8.30 -1.19 5.20
CA VAL A 196 8.01 0.24 5.24
C VAL A 196 7.73 0.76 3.83
N ASN A 197 6.85 1.75 3.71
CA ASN A 197 6.83 2.61 2.55
C ASN A 197 8.05 3.51 2.59
N HIS A 198 8.73 3.67 1.48
CA HIS A 198 9.98 4.42 1.35
C HIS A 198 9.92 5.33 0.13
N GLY A 199 10.39 6.55 0.27
CA GLY A 199 10.50 7.46 -0.86
C GLY A 199 11.64 8.46 -0.68
N ILE A 200 11.98 9.08 -1.80
CA ILE A 200 12.90 10.21 -1.91
C ILE A 200 12.10 11.35 -2.52
N ALA A 201 12.21 12.53 -1.93
CA ALA A 201 11.55 13.71 -2.43
C ALA A 201 12.51 14.90 -2.49
N SER A 202 12.44 15.65 -3.59
CA SER A 202 13.20 16.90 -3.82
C SER A 202 12.27 18.10 -3.70
N GLY A 203 12.71 19.15 -3.03
CA GLY A 203 11.91 20.35 -2.81
C GLY A 203 12.73 21.61 -2.58
N PRO A 204 12.07 22.74 -2.25
CA PRO A 204 12.74 24.01 -2.05
C PRO A 204 13.82 24.01 -0.97
N GLU A 205 13.67 23.13 0.03
CA GLU A 205 14.60 22.99 1.16
C GLU A 205 15.67 21.93 0.95
N GLY A 206 15.73 21.33 -0.25
CA GLY A 206 16.67 20.27 -0.60
C GLY A 206 16.00 18.94 -0.86
N GLU A 207 16.72 17.87 -0.63
CA GLU A 207 16.25 16.49 -0.80
C GLU A 207 16.05 15.82 0.55
N LEU A 208 15.07 14.95 0.66
CA LEU A 208 14.80 14.16 1.86
C LEU A 208 14.49 12.69 1.53
N VAL A 209 14.80 11.83 2.47
CA VAL A 209 14.33 10.43 2.50
C VAL A 209 13.20 10.36 3.51
N PHE A 210 12.10 9.73 3.12
CA PHE A 210 10.98 9.48 4.04
C PHE A 210 10.57 8.01 4.07
N LEU A 211 10.08 7.60 5.23
CA LEU A 211 9.57 6.27 5.52
C LEU A 211 8.24 6.42 6.26
N TYR A 212 7.29 5.53 5.99
CA TYR A 212 6.09 5.45 6.83
C TYR A 212 5.49 4.04 6.86
N LEU A 213 4.76 3.78 7.93
CA LEU A 213 4.05 2.53 8.19
C LEU A 213 2.85 2.80 9.11
N TYR A 214 2.01 1.79 9.26
CA TYR A 214 0.87 1.81 10.16
C TYR A 214 1.00 0.74 11.22
N VAL A 215 0.48 1.03 12.41
CA VAL A 215 0.48 0.12 13.55
C VAL A 215 -0.96 -0.02 14.05
N TRP A 216 -1.39 -1.26 14.21
CA TRP A 216 -2.70 -1.64 14.70
C TRP A 216 -2.56 -2.47 15.97
N ASP A 217 -3.43 -2.29 16.93
CA ASP A 217 -3.47 -3.13 18.13
C ASP A 217 -4.39 -4.35 18.00
N SER A 218 -5.06 -4.48 16.84
CA SER A 218 -6.06 -5.50 16.55
C SER A 218 -5.81 -6.20 15.23
N PRO A 219 -5.83 -7.54 15.18
CA PRO A 219 -5.71 -8.29 13.94
C PRO A 219 -6.92 -8.08 13.01
N ALA A 220 -8.07 -7.67 13.58
CA ALA A 220 -9.27 -7.37 12.82
C ALA A 220 -9.26 -5.95 12.24
N ARG A 221 -8.25 -5.13 12.59
CA ARG A 221 -8.16 -3.71 12.22
C ARG A 221 -9.42 -2.93 12.57
N ASP A 222 -9.90 -3.19 13.78
CA ASP A 222 -11.05 -2.52 14.34
C ASP A 222 -10.75 -1.02 14.53
N PRO A 223 -11.44 -0.12 13.82
CA PRO A 223 -11.20 1.32 13.92
C PRO A 223 -11.45 1.85 15.33
N GLU A 224 -12.37 1.26 16.09
CA GLU A 224 -12.68 1.71 17.46
C GLU A 224 -11.50 1.46 18.42
N ARG A 225 -10.65 0.51 18.12
CA ARG A 225 -9.41 0.28 18.88
C ARG A 225 -8.28 1.22 18.50
N GLY A 226 -8.38 1.83 17.33
CA GLY A 226 -7.46 2.83 16.83
C GLY A 226 -6.35 2.28 15.96
N THR A 227 -5.77 3.18 15.21
CA THR A 227 -4.58 2.95 14.41
C THR A 227 -3.60 4.10 14.56
N LEU A 228 -2.33 3.81 14.33
CA LEU A 228 -1.24 4.76 14.37
C LEU A 228 -0.57 4.81 13.00
N SER A 229 -0.37 6.02 12.47
CA SER A 229 0.54 6.29 11.34
C SER A 229 1.87 6.76 11.91
N LEU A 230 2.94 6.04 11.65
CA LEU A 230 4.30 6.40 12.03
C LEU A 230 5.07 6.84 10.79
N ARG A 231 5.65 8.02 10.84
CA ARG A 231 6.37 8.65 9.74
C ARG A 231 7.73 9.12 10.21
N ILE A 232 8.75 8.85 9.41
CA ILE A 232 10.14 9.18 9.69
C ILE A 232 10.69 9.84 8.43
N ALA A 233 11.33 10.99 8.57
CA ALA A 233 12.00 11.63 7.45
C ALA A 233 13.34 12.20 7.90
N ALA A 234 14.29 12.29 6.98
CA ALA A 234 15.59 12.89 7.22
C ALA A 234 16.05 13.66 5.97
N PRO A 235 16.68 14.85 6.14
CA PRO A 235 17.26 15.57 5.03
C PRO A 235 18.48 14.80 4.48
N VAL A 236 18.66 14.84 3.18
CA VAL A 236 19.83 14.27 2.52
C VAL A 236 21.00 15.23 2.72
N THR A 237 21.98 14.81 3.52
CA THR A 237 23.19 15.60 3.78
C THR A 237 24.37 15.19 2.90
N ARG A 238 24.35 13.97 2.38
CA ARG A 238 25.38 13.40 1.48
C ARG A 238 24.74 12.77 0.25
N THR A 239 24.16 11.59 0.38
CA THR A 239 23.37 10.92 -0.65
C THR A 239 22.10 10.33 -0.03
N ALA A 240 21.06 10.11 -0.84
CA ALA A 240 19.82 9.49 -0.40
C ALA A 240 20.05 8.08 0.16
N GLU A 241 20.95 7.30 -0.46
CA GLU A 241 21.32 5.95 0.01
C GLU A 241 21.99 5.99 1.37
N ALA A 242 22.89 6.96 1.61
CA ALA A 242 23.56 7.11 2.89
C ALA A 242 22.57 7.54 3.99
N THR A 243 21.62 8.42 3.66
CA THR A 243 20.55 8.83 4.57
C THR A 243 19.61 7.68 4.88
N PHE A 244 19.19 6.90 3.85
CA PHE A 244 18.40 5.69 4.06
C PHE A 244 19.14 4.65 4.93
N ALA A 245 20.43 4.43 4.67
CA ALA A 245 21.25 3.51 5.47
C ALA A 245 21.36 3.96 6.94
N MET A 246 21.53 5.26 7.20
CA MET A 246 21.52 5.83 8.54
C MET A 246 20.19 5.60 9.24
N LEU A 247 19.04 5.83 8.57
CA LEU A 247 17.74 5.55 9.11
C LEU A 247 17.56 4.05 9.41
N ALA A 248 17.90 3.18 8.46
CA ALA A 248 17.68 1.75 8.55
C ALA A 248 18.59 1.03 9.55
N GLN A 249 19.85 1.48 9.72
CA GLN A 249 20.88 0.76 10.49
C GLN A 249 21.15 1.39 11.85
N ASP A 250 20.77 2.66 12.05
CA ASP A 250 21.02 3.37 13.31
C ASP A 250 19.72 3.87 13.95
N PHE A 251 18.99 4.81 13.35
CA PHE A 251 17.86 5.45 14.01
C PHE A 251 16.70 4.49 14.30
N ILE A 252 16.23 3.76 13.29
CA ILE A 252 15.08 2.84 13.42
C ILE A 252 15.36 1.68 14.39
N PRO A 253 16.53 1.04 14.38
CA PRO A 253 16.87 0.05 15.41
C PRO A 253 16.84 0.62 16.82
N GLN A 254 17.31 1.85 17.05
CA GLN A 254 17.23 2.51 18.36
C GLN A 254 15.78 2.80 18.78
N LEU A 255 14.95 3.27 17.84
CA LEU A 255 13.54 3.51 18.10
C LEU A 255 12.79 2.22 18.44
N PHE A 256 12.92 1.20 17.61
CA PHE A 256 12.15 -0.04 17.76
C PHE A 256 12.69 -0.98 18.84
N SER A 257 13.97 -0.94 19.18
CA SER A 257 14.47 -1.72 20.33
C SER A 257 13.79 -1.33 21.64
N ARG A 258 13.26 -0.12 21.75
CA ARG A 258 12.59 0.40 22.95
C ARG A 258 11.07 0.41 22.85
N THR A 259 10.51 0.42 21.64
CA THR A 259 9.06 0.53 21.43
C THR A 259 8.44 -0.75 20.90
N LEU A 260 9.14 -1.48 20.04
CA LEU A 260 8.71 -2.74 19.46
C LEU A 260 9.83 -3.77 19.63
N SER A 261 9.62 -4.78 20.46
CA SER A 261 10.62 -5.86 20.65
C SER A 261 10.72 -6.73 19.41
N TRP A 262 11.21 -6.15 18.30
CA TRP A 262 11.29 -6.80 17.00
C TRP A 262 12.15 -8.07 16.99
N ASN A 263 13.07 -8.21 17.95
CA ASN A 263 13.98 -9.35 18.04
C ASN A 263 13.35 -10.63 18.66
N ARG A 264 12.08 -10.61 19.01
CA ARG A 264 11.43 -11.74 19.71
C ARG A 264 10.48 -12.55 18.82
N PHE A 265 10.53 -12.37 17.49
CA PHE A 265 9.73 -13.14 16.53
C PHE A 265 10.56 -13.91 15.52
#